data_729069aa002c79b28e4e372b174fca34
#
_entry.id   729069aa002c79b28e4e372b174fca34
#
_cell.length_a   1.000
_cell.length_b   1.000
_cell.length_c   1.000
_cell.angle_alpha   90.00
_cell.angle_beta   90.00
_cell.angle_gamma   90.00
#
_symmetry.space_group_name_H-M   'P 1'
#
loop_
_entity.id
_entity.type
_entity.pdbx_description
1 polymer ?
#
loop_
_entity_poly.entity_id
_entity_poly.type
_entity_poly.pdbx_seq_one_letter_code
_entity_poly.pdbx_strand_id
1 'polypeptide(L)'
;MAKRKKKAKKIPRNSTTYKQLASEYIVPATPQLDSAAETAKKLYNAGLYVLRQTLFKNKGILFYEDLNRIFKKKRDQRESMLYAQMPTVKSAQQTLRALCDTWKGWSNALKSYKAAPQTFTGRPRLPKYLRDRRHTFYVTNQDARIDKDGFLVIHSLGLKLKLAPGIQKIKRVTFKPLVNGYKVTVAVVQPEDKQKPYLPDNGRYVGIDPGVDNAFACVSNTGAEPMLINGHALKSVNQYYNKERARLKHLQAQYHQLESTIQTKQGSKKVYAETKAMKRITDWRNRKIYEFAHKASKRIVEYALSCEANTIVIGKNQSWKRSANMGRKNNQNFIGIPHKTMIDMIAYKANMEGITVIWTSESYTSQTSALDGEKPCWENGNKSRLKQGKSPAARRIRRGLFRSNKGLLVNADVNGAMQIIRKVFPSVSFDEGIADAVLHPFKWSPLI
;
A
#
# COMPACT_ATOMS: atom_id res chain seq x y z
N MET A 1 -16.88 -32.60 29.32
CA MET A 1 -16.86 -31.55 28.25
C MET A 1 -15.47 -31.41 27.68
N ALA A 2 -15.25 -31.95 26.48
CA ALA A 2 -13.93 -31.99 25.85
C ALA A 2 -13.53 -30.56 25.30
N LYS A 3 -12.43 -30.01 25.81
CA LYS A 3 -11.84 -28.76 25.31
C LYS A 3 -11.42 -28.96 23.84
N ARG A 4 -12.14 -28.33 22.90
CA ARG A 4 -11.72 -28.20 21.49
C ARG A 4 -10.35 -27.55 21.45
N LYS A 5 -9.29 -28.32 21.15
CA LYS A 5 -7.97 -27.79 20.78
C LYS A 5 -8.16 -26.84 19.59
N LYS A 6 -7.92 -25.53 19.78
CA LYS A 6 -7.84 -24.56 18.69
C LYS A 6 -6.73 -25.03 17.76
N LYS A 7 -7.09 -25.50 16.56
CA LYS A 7 -6.12 -25.75 15.48
C LYS A 7 -5.31 -24.49 15.29
N ALA A 8 -3.99 -24.59 15.40
CA ALA A 8 -3.08 -23.52 15.05
C ALA A 8 -3.46 -23.02 13.64
N LYS A 9 -3.73 -21.70 13.51
CA LYS A 9 -3.99 -21.12 12.20
C LYS A 9 -2.77 -21.41 11.34
N LYS A 10 -2.93 -22.21 10.29
CA LYS A 10 -1.91 -22.39 9.27
C LYS A 10 -1.46 -20.98 8.84
N ILE A 11 -0.17 -20.72 9.01
CA ILE A 11 0.47 -19.50 8.51
C ILE A 11 0.11 -19.41 7.03
N PRO A 12 -0.50 -18.31 6.55
CA PRO A 12 -0.76 -18.16 5.14
C PRO A 12 0.60 -18.15 4.44
N ARG A 13 1.01 -19.26 3.85
CA ARG A 13 2.10 -19.27 2.89
C ARG A 13 1.63 -18.35 1.76
N ASN A 14 2.16 -17.14 1.69
CA ASN A 14 1.99 -16.28 0.53
C ASN A 14 2.74 -16.93 -0.64
N SER A 15 2.12 -17.94 -1.23
CA SER A 15 2.57 -18.63 -2.45
C SER A 15 2.32 -17.81 -3.72
N THR A 16 2.19 -16.50 -3.61
CA THR A 16 2.23 -15.62 -4.77
C THR A 16 3.68 -15.48 -5.20
N THR A 17 4.16 -16.42 -5.97
CA THR A 17 5.30 -16.21 -6.86
C THR A 17 4.97 -14.95 -7.66
N TYR A 18 5.69 -13.85 -7.42
CA TYR A 18 5.50 -12.61 -8.17
C TYR A 18 6.02 -12.83 -9.59
N LYS A 19 5.21 -13.49 -10.41
CA LYS A 19 5.46 -13.69 -11.85
C LYS A 19 5.37 -12.39 -12.64
N GLN A 20 4.98 -11.27 -11.99
CA GLN A 20 4.76 -10.00 -12.66
C GLN A 20 5.42 -8.86 -11.90
N LEU A 21 6.23 -8.10 -12.61
CA LEU A 21 6.81 -6.84 -12.14
C LEU A 21 6.14 -5.66 -12.83
N ALA A 22 6.30 -4.48 -12.26
CA ALA A 22 5.81 -3.24 -12.83
C ALA A 22 6.96 -2.24 -12.94
N SER A 23 7.17 -1.71 -14.14
CA SER A 23 8.04 -0.57 -14.39
C SER A 23 7.20 0.67 -14.62
N GLU A 24 7.61 1.81 -14.06
CA GLU A 24 6.85 3.04 -14.09
C GLU A 24 7.62 4.15 -14.82
N TYR A 25 6.90 4.86 -15.67
CA TYR A 25 7.42 5.95 -16.50
C TYR A 25 6.46 7.13 -16.43
N ILE A 26 6.97 8.32 -16.68
CA ILE A 26 6.15 9.53 -16.84
C ILE A 26 6.34 10.02 -18.27
N VAL A 27 5.22 10.19 -18.97
CA VAL A 27 5.21 10.71 -20.34
C VAL A 27 4.38 11.99 -20.41
N PRO A 28 4.71 12.92 -21.30
CA PRO A 28 3.90 14.11 -21.53
C PRO A 28 2.50 13.74 -22.03
N ALA A 29 1.55 14.66 -21.88
CA ALA A 29 0.24 14.52 -22.49
C ALA A 29 0.35 14.73 -24.00
N THR A 30 -0.37 13.87 -24.75
CA THR A 30 -0.57 14.01 -26.19
C THR A 30 -2.06 14.02 -26.50
N PRO A 31 -2.50 14.57 -27.64
CA PRO A 31 -3.92 14.55 -28.03
C PRO A 31 -4.51 13.14 -28.04
N GLN A 32 -3.74 12.15 -28.49
CA GLN A 32 -4.16 10.74 -28.55
C GLN A 32 -4.37 10.15 -27.15
N LEU A 33 -3.43 10.41 -26.22
CA LEU A 33 -3.55 9.97 -24.81
C LEU A 33 -4.71 10.64 -24.11
N ASP A 34 -4.92 11.93 -24.33
CA ASP A 34 -6.03 12.68 -23.74
C ASP A 34 -7.38 12.20 -24.27
N SER A 35 -7.52 12.00 -25.59
CA SER A 35 -8.70 11.43 -26.23
C SER A 35 -9.05 10.06 -25.67
N ALA A 36 -8.04 9.17 -25.55
CA ALA A 36 -8.21 7.83 -24.97
C ALA A 36 -8.71 7.91 -23.52
N ALA A 37 -8.12 8.78 -22.71
CA ALA A 37 -8.49 8.95 -21.29
C ALA A 37 -9.89 9.56 -21.11
N GLU A 38 -10.30 10.47 -21.98
CA GLU A 38 -11.64 11.05 -21.99
C GLU A 38 -12.70 10.03 -22.41
N THR A 39 -12.42 9.26 -23.46
CA THR A 39 -13.30 8.18 -23.91
C THR A 39 -13.43 7.10 -22.84
N ALA A 40 -12.34 6.74 -22.16
CA ALA A 40 -12.38 5.79 -21.04
C ALA A 40 -13.29 6.28 -19.91
N LYS A 41 -13.24 7.58 -19.56
CA LYS A 41 -14.17 8.18 -18.58
C LYS A 41 -15.63 8.06 -19.05
N LYS A 42 -15.91 8.42 -20.31
CA LYS A 42 -17.27 8.37 -20.86
C LYS A 42 -17.80 6.93 -20.86
N LEU A 43 -16.98 5.96 -21.30
CA LEU A 43 -17.33 4.54 -21.33
C LEU A 43 -17.56 3.98 -19.91
N TYR A 44 -16.70 4.32 -18.96
CA TYR A 44 -16.86 3.93 -17.55
C TYR A 44 -18.20 4.46 -17.00
N ASN A 45 -18.49 5.74 -17.20
CA ASN A 45 -19.74 6.35 -16.70
C ASN A 45 -20.98 5.77 -17.37
N ALA A 46 -20.94 5.51 -18.67
CA ALA A 46 -22.03 4.85 -19.39
C ALA A 46 -22.26 3.42 -18.86
N GLY A 47 -21.18 2.66 -18.63
CA GLY A 47 -21.29 1.34 -17.99
C GLY A 47 -21.85 1.39 -16.58
N LEU A 48 -21.41 2.36 -15.78
CA LEU A 48 -21.92 2.57 -14.42
C LEU A 48 -23.41 2.94 -14.42
N TYR A 49 -23.86 3.73 -15.41
CA TYR A 49 -25.28 4.03 -15.60
C TYR A 49 -26.08 2.73 -15.82
N VAL A 50 -25.63 1.87 -16.71
CA VAL A 50 -26.30 0.59 -16.99
C VAL A 50 -26.39 -0.26 -15.72
N LEU A 51 -25.27 -0.42 -14.97
CA LEU A 51 -25.27 -1.18 -13.71
C LEU A 51 -26.25 -0.62 -12.67
N ARG A 52 -26.30 0.71 -12.53
CA ARG A 52 -27.22 1.36 -11.60
C ARG A 52 -28.68 1.20 -12.02
N GLN A 53 -29.00 1.36 -13.31
CA GLN A 53 -30.38 1.19 -13.81
C GLN A 53 -30.86 -0.26 -13.61
N THR A 54 -29.97 -1.25 -13.84
CA THR A 54 -30.31 -2.65 -13.61
C THR A 54 -30.57 -2.93 -12.13
N LEU A 55 -29.75 -2.37 -11.24
CA LEU A 55 -29.92 -2.50 -9.79
C LEU A 55 -31.26 -1.85 -9.33
N PHE A 56 -31.54 -0.63 -9.77
CA PHE A 56 -32.74 0.11 -9.37
C PHE A 56 -34.05 -0.50 -9.92
N LYS A 57 -33.97 -1.17 -11.06
CA LYS A 57 -35.10 -1.92 -11.64
C LYS A 57 -35.23 -3.35 -11.11
N ASN A 58 -34.47 -3.73 -10.08
CA ASN A 58 -34.41 -5.07 -9.50
C ASN A 58 -34.19 -6.20 -10.53
N LYS A 59 -33.50 -5.92 -11.65
CA LYS A 59 -33.24 -6.87 -12.74
C LYS A 59 -31.99 -7.74 -12.51
N GLY A 60 -31.55 -7.86 -11.24
CA GLY A 60 -30.37 -8.67 -10.89
C GLY A 60 -29.05 -7.91 -10.98
N ILE A 61 -27.95 -8.66 -11.01
CA ILE A 61 -26.58 -8.12 -11.07
C ILE A 61 -25.99 -8.48 -12.43
N LEU A 62 -25.55 -7.47 -13.17
CA LEU A 62 -24.82 -7.67 -14.42
C LEU A 62 -23.33 -7.90 -14.11
N PHE A 63 -22.73 -8.83 -14.85
CA PHE A 63 -21.30 -9.12 -14.85
C PHE A 63 -20.60 -8.46 -16.05
N TYR A 64 -19.29 -8.62 -16.10
CA TYR A 64 -18.47 -8.05 -17.18
C TYR A 64 -18.95 -8.52 -18.57
N GLU A 65 -19.27 -9.79 -18.71
CA GLU A 65 -19.71 -10.41 -19.97
C GLU A 65 -20.98 -9.74 -20.52
N ASP A 66 -21.92 -9.44 -19.64
CA ASP A 66 -23.18 -8.77 -20.00
C ASP A 66 -22.94 -7.33 -20.45
N LEU A 67 -22.14 -6.57 -19.68
CA LEU A 67 -21.77 -5.21 -20.07
C LEU A 67 -21.02 -5.19 -21.40
N ASN A 68 -20.08 -6.09 -21.59
CA ASN A 68 -19.33 -6.18 -22.82
C ASN A 68 -20.25 -6.50 -24.02
N ARG A 69 -21.23 -7.40 -23.84
CA ARG A 69 -22.24 -7.73 -24.87
C ARG A 69 -23.09 -6.52 -25.20
N ILE A 70 -23.58 -5.79 -24.18
CA ILE A 70 -24.41 -4.58 -24.35
C ILE A 70 -23.65 -3.52 -25.16
N PHE A 71 -22.41 -3.18 -24.77
CA PHE A 71 -21.64 -2.13 -25.43
C PHE A 71 -21.14 -2.55 -26.81
N LYS A 72 -20.87 -3.83 -27.05
CA LYS A 72 -20.56 -4.37 -28.37
C LYS A 72 -21.79 -4.23 -29.29
N LYS A 73 -22.99 -4.64 -28.84
CA LYS A 73 -24.23 -4.49 -29.59
C LYS A 73 -24.51 -3.03 -29.94
N LYS A 74 -24.38 -2.12 -28.96
CA LYS A 74 -24.57 -0.67 -29.19
C LYS A 74 -23.59 -0.10 -30.23
N ARG A 75 -22.35 -0.57 -30.27
CA ARG A 75 -21.37 -0.24 -31.32
C ARG A 75 -21.85 -0.72 -32.69
N ASP A 76 -22.25 -1.98 -32.76
CA ASP A 76 -22.63 -2.63 -34.02
C ASP A 76 -23.92 -1.99 -34.58
N GLN A 77 -24.83 -1.56 -33.71
CA GLN A 77 -26.06 -0.83 -34.05
C GLN A 77 -25.86 0.69 -34.19
N ARG A 78 -24.60 1.20 -34.05
CA ARG A 78 -24.28 2.64 -34.09
C ARG A 78 -24.99 3.50 -33.03
N GLU A 79 -25.58 2.90 -32.00
CA GLU A 79 -26.24 3.63 -30.90
C GLU A 79 -25.21 4.33 -30.01
N SER A 80 -23.99 3.82 -29.89
CA SER A 80 -22.91 4.43 -29.14
C SER A 80 -21.54 4.03 -29.70
N MET A 81 -20.78 5.03 -30.09
CA MET A 81 -19.41 4.84 -30.61
C MET A 81 -18.34 4.77 -29.52
N LEU A 82 -18.69 4.93 -28.22
CA LEU A 82 -17.71 4.96 -27.13
C LEU A 82 -16.80 3.72 -27.09
N TYR A 83 -17.34 2.56 -27.43
CA TYR A 83 -16.58 1.33 -27.47
C TYR A 83 -15.56 1.31 -28.60
N ALA A 84 -15.90 1.85 -29.76
CA ALA A 84 -15.04 1.94 -30.96
C ALA A 84 -14.02 3.07 -30.87
N GLN A 85 -14.35 4.16 -30.16
CA GLN A 85 -13.47 5.32 -29.95
C GLN A 85 -12.34 5.06 -28.95
N MET A 86 -12.36 3.93 -28.23
CA MET A 86 -11.21 3.53 -27.42
C MET A 86 -10.02 3.15 -28.32
N PRO A 87 -8.77 3.32 -27.84
CA PRO A 87 -7.58 3.03 -28.65
C PRO A 87 -7.58 1.63 -29.28
N THR A 88 -8.15 0.67 -28.56
CA THR A 88 -8.36 -0.71 -29.03
C THR A 88 -9.61 -1.31 -28.38
N VAL A 89 -10.15 -2.35 -28.99
CA VAL A 89 -11.25 -3.14 -28.43
C VAL A 89 -10.89 -3.70 -27.05
N LYS A 90 -9.64 -4.12 -26.86
CA LYS A 90 -9.16 -4.61 -25.56
C LYS A 90 -9.11 -3.50 -24.50
N SER A 91 -8.77 -2.27 -24.90
CA SER A 91 -8.83 -1.12 -23.99
C SER A 91 -10.24 -0.84 -23.48
N ALA A 92 -11.26 -0.94 -24.35
CA ALA A 92 -12.66 -0.84 -23.97
C ALA A 92 -13.05 -1.96 -22.98
N GLN A 93 -12.69 -3.20 -23.30
CA GLN A 93 -12.95 -4.35 -22.44
C GLN A 93 -12.30 -4.19 -21.05
N GLN A 94 -11.06 -3.73 -20.99
CA GLN A 94 -10.36 -3.51 -19.70
C GLN A 94 -11.01 -2.37 -18.88
N THR A 95 -11.51 -1.33 -19.52
CA THR A 95 -12.24 -0.25 -18.85
C THR A 95 -13.53 -0.78 -18.21
N LEU A 96 -14.30 -1.59 -18.93
CA LEU A 96 -15.51 -2.23 -18.38
C LEU A 96 -15.19 -3.25 -17.28
N ARG A 97 -14.08 -4.01 -17.39
CA ARG A 97 -13.63 -4.91 -16.31
C ARG A 97 -13.29 -4.13 -15.04
N ALA A 98 -12.54 -3.03 -15.15
CA ALA A 98 -12.20 -2.18 -14.00
C ALA A 98 -13.45 -1.59 -13.31
N LEU A 99 -14.48 -1.25 -14.09
CA LEU A 99 -15.79 -0.86 -13.55
C LEU A 99 -16.43 -2.02 -12.77
N CYS A 100 -16.48 -3.22 -13.35
CA CYS A 100 -17.08 -4.39 -12.70
C CYS A 100 -16.32 -4.78 -11.42
N ASP A 101 -15.00 -4.65 -11.39
CA ASP A 101 -14.19 -4.85 -10.18
C ASP A 101 -14.55 -3.83 -9.09
N THR A 102 -14.75 -2.56 -9.47
CA THR A 102 -15.22 -1.51 -8.54
C THR A 102 -16.61 -1.84 -7.99
N TRP A 103 -17.52 -2.29 -8.85
CA TRP A 103 -18.87 -2.70 -8.49
C TRP A 103 -18.89 -3.90 -7.54
N LYS A 104 -18.09 -4.92 -7.84
CA LYS A 104 -17.89 -6.10 -7.00
C LYS A 104 -17.31 -5.72 -5.63
N GLY A 105 -16.32 -4.82 -5.60
CA GLY A 105 -15.76 -4.27 -4.37
C GLY A 105 -16.82 -3.60 -3.48
N TRP A 106 -17.68 -2.78 -4.06
CA TRP A 106 -18.81 -2.19 -3.35
C TRP A 106 -19.79 -3.23 -2.83
N SER A 107 -20.18 -4.21 -3.65
CA SER A 107 -21.11 -5.29 -3.26
C SER A 107 -20.55 -6.11 -2.10
N ASN A 108 -19.27 -6.47 -2.14
CA ASN A 108 -18.59 -7.19 -1.05
C ASN A 108 -18.54 -6.35 0.24
N ALA A 109 -18.23 -5.05 0.12
CA ALA A 109 -18.24 -4.14 1.27
C ALA A 109 -19.64 -4.04 1.89
N LEU A 110 -20.70 -4.03 1.07
CA LEU A 110 -22.08 -4.01 1.55
C LEU A 110 -22.46 -5.31 2.26
N LYS A 111 -22.03 -6.48 1.75
CA LYS A 111 -22.20 -7.78 2.43
C LYS A 111 -21.50 -7.78 3.77
N SER A 112 -20.24 -7.33 3.84
CA SER A 112 -19.48 -7.24 5.10
C SER A 112 -20.11 -6.25 6.07
N TYR A 113 -20.65 -5.13 5.59
CA TYR A 113 -21.38 -4.16 6.40
C TYR A 113 -22.65 -4.77 7.01
N LYS A 114 -23.41 -5.56 6.23
CA LYS A 114 -24.60 -6.26 6.76
C LYS A 114 -24.26 -7.27 7.85
N ALA A 115 -23.10 -7.95 7.73
CA ALA A 115 -22.64 -8.92 8.72
C ALA A 115 -22.08 -8.27 10.00
N ALA A 116 -21.41 -7.13 9.90
CA ALA A 116 -20.74 -6.47 11.02
C ALA A 116 -20.74 -4.93 10.87
N PRO A 117 -21.91 -4.24 11.03
CA PRO A 117 -22.02 -2.80 10.82
C PRO A 117 -21.08 -1.96 11.68
N GLN A 118 -20.80 -2.40 12.90
CA GLN A 118 -19.94 -1.73 13.89
C GLN A 118 -18.48 -1.60 13.43
N THR A 119 -18.04 -2.39 12.45
CA THR A 119 -16.68 -2.31 11.92
C THR A 119 -16.50 -1.24 10.85
N PHE A 120 -17.58 -0.58 10.46
CA PHE A 120 -17.62 0.46 9.43
C PHE A 120 -17.96 1.83 10.01
N THR A 121 -17.43 2.87 9.40
CA THR A 121 -17.79 4.26 9.74
C THR A 121 -19.17 4.67 9.21
N GLY A 122 -19.78 3.84 8.37
CA GLY A 122 -21.10 4.04 7.79
C GLY A 122 -21.38 3.09 6.63
N ARG A 123 -22.63 3.06 6.17
CA ARG A 123 -23.04 2.19 5.06
C ARG A 123 -22.24 2.48 3.78
N PRO A 124 -21.68 1.45 3.09
CA PRO A 124 -20.98 1.62 1.82
C PRO A 124 -21.89 2.27 0.76
N ARG A 125 -21.42 3.37 0.18
CA ARG A 125 -22.16 4.11 -0.84
C ARG A 125 -21.90 3.55 -2.23
N LEU A 126 -22.88 3.62 -3.10
CA LEU A 126 -22.75 3.27 -4.52
C LEU A 126 -21.55 4.00 -5.16
N PRO A 127 -20.81 3.33 -6.07
CA PRO A 127 -19.78 3.98 -6.86
C PRO A 127 -20.33 5.25 -7.56
N LYS A 128 -19.58 6.34 -7.48
CA LYS A 128 -19.95 7.63 -8.08
C LYS A 128 -19.50 7.71 -9.53
N TYR A 129 -20.21 8.53 -10.32
CA TYR A 129 -19.74 8.91 -11.64
C TYR A 129 -18.41 9.67 -11.55
N LEU A 130 -17.52 9.41 -12.49
CA LEU A 130 -16.24 10.10 -12.61
C LEU A 130 -16.48 11.53 -13.08
N ARG A 131 -15.95 12.51 -12.33
CA ARG A 131 -16.10 13.93 -12.65
C ARG A 131 -14.91 14.48 -13.45
N ASP A 132 -13.68 13.99 -13.16
CA ASP A 132 -12.51 14.44 -13.88
C ASP A 132 -12.63 14.16 -15.38
N ARG A 133 -12.06 15.06 -16.19
CA ARG A 133 -12.09 14.95 -17.65
C ARG A 133 -11.45 13.66 -18.14
N ARG A 134 -10.33 13.26 -17.54
CA ARG A 134 -9.50 12.11 -17.93
C ARG A 134 -9.60 10.99 -16.91
N HIS A 135 -9.61 9.75 -17.38
CA HIS A 135 -9.59 8.56 -16.53
C HIS A 135 -8.47 7.60 -16.94
N THR A 136 -8.12 6.70 -16.03
CA THR A 136 -7.17 5.62 -16.29
C THR A 136 -7.70 4.71 -17.38
N PHE A 137 -6.83 4.37 -18.35
CA PHE A 137 -7.14 3.38 -19.38
C PHE A 137 -5.96 2.38 -19.53
N TYR A 138 -6.21 1.34 -20.30
CA TYR A 138 -5.32 0.19 -20.37
C TYR A 138 -5.09 -0.22 -21.81
N VAL A 139 -3.86 -0.68 -22.09
CA VAL A 139 -3.51 -1.36 -23.36
C VAL A 139 -2.93 -2.73 -23.01
N THR A 140 -3.37 -3.77 -23.69
CA THR A 140 -2.92 -5.14 -23.45
C THR A 140 -1.70 -5.48 -24.31
N ASN A 141 -1.07 -6.61 -24.02
CA ASN A 141 0.05 -7.14 -24.81
C ASN A 141 -0.28 -7.45 -26.27
N GLN A 142 -1.55 -7.48 -26.65
CA GLN A 142 -1.97 -7.67 -28.05
C GLN A 142 -1.76 -6.40 -28.89
N ASP A 143 -1.80 -5.23 -28.23
CA ASP A 143 -1.75 -3.92 -28.87
C ASP A 143 -0.48 -3.14 -28.48
N ALA A 144 0.35 -3.72 -27.58
CA ALA A 144 1.60 -3.14 -27.10
C ALA A 144 2.73 -4.15 -27.34
N ARG A 145 3.77 -3.74 -28.08
CA ARG A 145 4.92 -4.59 -28.40
C ARG A 145 6.24 -3.93 -28.02
N ILE A 146 7.27 -4.72 -27.83
CA ILE A 146 8.65 -4.25 -27.65
C ILE A 146 9.36 -4.41 -28.99
N ASP A 147 9.99 -3.33 -29.49
CA ASP A 147 10.81 -3.39 -30.69
C ASP A 147 12.23 -3.96 -30.39
N LYS A 148 13.03 -4.16 -31.46
CA LYS A 148 14.38 -4.71 -31.34
C LYS A 148 15.32 -3.85 -30.48
N ASP A 149 15.05 -2.56 -30.41
CA ASP A 149 15.84 -1.58 -29.67
C ASP A 149 15.37 -1.43 -28.21
N GLY A 150 14.38 -2.22 -27.77
CA GLY A 150 13.84 -2.22 -26.41
C GLY A 150 12.88 -1.06 -26.14
N PHE A 151 12.21 -0.53 -27.16
CA PHE A 151 11.14 0.45 -26.98
C PHE A 151 9.77 -0.25 -26.92
N LEU A 152 8.94 0.19 -25.99
CA LEU A 152 7.51 -0.06 -26.03
C LEU A 152 6.89 0.75 -27.14
N VAL A 153 6.23 0.09 -28.08
CA VAL A 153 5.53 0.71 -29.21
C VAL A 153 4.04 0.39 -29.11
N ILE A 154 3.21 1.44 -29.14
CA ILE A 154 1.75 1.35 -29.17
C ILE A 154 1.25 2.23 -30.32
N HIS A 155 1.01 1.62 -31.47
CA HIS A 155 0.66 2.34 -32.71
C HIS A 155 -0.62 3.16 -32.57
N SER A 156 -1.67 2.61 -31.94
CA SER A 156 -2.95 3.31 -31.74
C SER A 156 -2.86 4.60 -30.92
N LEU A 157 -1.76 4.81 -30.20
CA LEU A 157 -1.48 5.99 -29.39
C LEU A 157 -0.32 6.84 -29.92
N GLY A 158 0.33 6.40 -31.00
CA GLY A 158 1.56 7.03 -31.49
C GLY A 158 2.69 7.05 -30.44
N LEU A 159 2.68 6.07 -29.51
CA LEU A 159 3.62 6.05 -28.38
C LEU A 159 4.82 5.17 -28.69
N LYS A 160 6.03 5.76 -28.52
CA LYS A 160 7.30 5.04 -28.46
C LYS A 160 8.02 5.42 -27.18
N LEU A 161 8.28 4.44 -26.29
CA LEU A 161 8.85 4.67 -24.94
C LEU A 161 9.99 3.70 -24.68
N LYS A 162 11.19 4.20 -24.37
CA LYS A 162 12.33 3.37 -23.99
C LYS A 162 12.05 2.67 -22.66
N LEU A 163 12.14 1.34 -22.66
CA LEU A 163 11.97 0.54 -21.45
C LEU A 163 13.31 0.33 -20.73
N ALA A 164 13.24 0.00 -19.44
CA ALA A 164 14.41 -0.43 -18.70
C ALA A 164 14.97 -1.74 -19.31
N PRO A 165 16.29 -1.96 -19.23
CA PRO A 165 16.92 -3.18 -19.75
C PRO A 165 16.32 -4.45 -19.12
N GLY A 166 16.26 -5.52 -19.91
CA GLY A 166 15.79 -6.84 -19.45
C GLY A 166 14.28 -7.06 -19.46
N ILE A 167 13.49 -6.10 -19.92
CA ILE A 167 12.05 -6.29 -20.14
C ILE A 167 11.82 -6.97 -21.48
N GLN A 168 11.35 -8.22 -21.45
CA GLN A 168 11.13 -9.01 -22.65
C GLN A 168 9.65 -9.21 -22.99
N LYS A 169 8.79 -9.33 -21.98
CA LYS A 169 7.38 -9.66 -22.19
C LYS A 169 6.46 -8.75 -21.40
N ILE A 170 5.57 -8.06 -22.11
CA ILE A 170 4.55 -7.18 -21.51
C ILE A 170 3.27 -7.98 -21.30
N LYS A 171 2.58 -7.72 -20.19
CA LYS A 171 1.23 -8.22 -19.94
C LYS A 171 0.18 -7.13 -20.14
N ARG A 172 0.43 -5.94 -19.62
CA ARG A 172 -0.48 -4.80 -19.70
C ARG A 172 0.26 -3.50 -19.49
N VAL A 173 -0.16 -2.48 -20.18
CA VAL A 173 0.25 -1.08 -19.98
C VAL A 173 -0.93 -0.31 -19.41
N THR A 174 -0.71 0.40 -18.31
CA THR A 174 -1.74 1.22 -17.63
C THR A 174 -1.34 2.68 -17.74
N PHE A 175 -2.24 3.51 -18.23
CA PHE A 175 -2.07 4.96 -18.37
C PHE A 175 -2.91 5.66 -17.30
N LYS A 176 -2.27 6.22 -16.30
CA LYS A 176 -2.94 7.00 -15.24
C LYS A 176 -2.70 8.49 -15.48
N PRO A 177 -3.75 9.30 -15.69
CA PRO A 177 -3.62 10.74 -15.87
C PRO A 177 -2.95 11.40 -14.66
N LEU A 178 -2.00 12.30 -14.93
CA LEU A 178 -1.43 13.28 -14.02
C LEU A 178 -1.85 14.67 -14.49
N VAL A 179 -1.49 15.72 -13.74
CA VAL A 179 -1.81 17.10 -14.14
C VAL A 179 -1.17 17.45 -15.49
N ASN A 180 0.11 17.12 -15.67
CA ASN A 180 0.90 17.47 -16.84
C ASN A 180 1.39 16.24 -17.63
N GLY A 181 0.56 15.22 -17.79
CA GLY A 181 0.96 14.03 -18.53
C GLY A 181 0.31 12.75 -18.00
N TYR A 182 1.03 11.65 -18.15
CA TYR A 182 0.57 10.34 -17.74
C TYR A 182 1.66 9.56 -17.00
N LYS A 183 1.27 8.90 -15.91
CA LYS A 183 2.07 7.83 -15.33
C LYS A 183 1.73 6.55 -16.11
N VAL A 184 2.75 6.01 -16.75
CA VAL A 184 2.66 4.76 -17.53
C VAL A 184 3.25 3.65 -16.69
N THR A 185 2.43 2.66 -16.34
CA THR A 185 2.86 1.47 -15.61
C THR A 185 2.84 0.28 -16.55
N VAL A 186 4.00 -0.27 -16.83
CA VAL A 186 4.19 -1.44 -17.70
C VAL A 186 4.29 -2.67 -16.80
N ALA A 187 3.26 -3.52 -16.82
CA ALA A 187 3.29 -4.81 -16.14
C ALA A 187 4.01 -5.81 -17.04
N VAL A 188 5.12 -6.34 -16.56
CA VAL A 188 5.99 -7.29 -17.26
C VAL A 188 5.90 -8.67 -16.64
N VAL A 189 6.12 -9.71 -17.44
CA VAL A 189 6.25 -11.08 -16.95
C VAL A 189 7.72 -11.33 -16.67
N GLN A 190 8.04 -11.71 -15.44
CA GLN A 190 9.39 -12.12 -15.10
C GLN A 190 9.65 -13.52 -15.66
N PRO A 191 10.77 -13.76 -16.35
CA PRO A 191 11.18 -15.10 -16.79
C PRO A 191 11.24 -16.08 -15.60
N GLU A 192 10.90 -17.34 -15.84
CA GLU A 192 10.87 -18.36 -14.76
C GLU A 192 12.25 -18.64 -14.17
N ASP A 193 13.30 -18.57 -14.98
CA ASP A 193 14.70 -18.72 -14.61
C ASP A 193 15.21 -17.64 -13.62
N LYS A 194 14.54 -16.49 -13.55
CA LYS A 194 14.84 -15.40 -12.61
C LYS A 194 14.02 -15.46 -11.33
N GLN A 195 13.18 -16.47 -11.17
CA GLN A 195 12.40 -16.64 -9.94
C GLN A 195 13.19 -17.50 -8.96
N LYS A 196 13.62 -16.90 -7.85
CA LYS A 196 14.26 -17.65 -6.79
C LYS A 196 13.22 -18.48 -6.04
N PRO A 197 13.48 -19.78 -5.79
CA PRO A 197 12.63 -20.57 -4.91
C PRO A 197 12.68 -20.00 -3.48
N TYR A 198 11.65 -20.29 -2.68
CA TYR A 198 11.71 -19.94 -1.28
C TYR A 198 12.82 -20.74 -0.60
N LEU A 199 13.65 -20.01 0.15
CA LEU A 199 14.72 -20.61 0.94
C LEU A 199 14.11 -21.40 2.13
N PRO A 200 14.65 -22.56 2.49
CA PRO A 200 14.23 -23.29 3.69
C PRO A 200 14.53 -22.45 4.94
N ASP A 201 13.83 -22.69 6.03
CA ASP A 201 14.10 -22.03 7.30
C ASP A 201 15.49 -22.42 7.81
N ASN A 202 16.35 -21.41 8.02
CA ASN A 202 17.73 -21.57 8.49
C ASN A 202 17.94 -21.05 9.92
N GLY A 203 16.86 -20.71 10.63
CA GLY A 203 16.92 -20.16 11.97
C GLY A 203 17.36 -18.69 12.05
N ARG A 204 17.66 -18.05 10.92
CA ARG A 204 18.05 -16.63 10.84
C ARG A 204 16.88 -15.78 10.43
N TYR A 205 16.55 -14.82 11.25
CA TYR A 205 15.34 -14.00 11.14
C TYR A 205 15.65 -12.51 11.20
N VAL A 206 14.87 -11.70 10.48
CA VAL A 206 14.86 -10.26 10.65
C VAL A 206 13.48 -9.82 11.12
N GLY A 207 13.41 -9.18 12.29
CA GLY A 207 12.21 -8.54 12.82
C GLY A 207 12.11 -7.08 12.37
N ILE A 208 10.91 -6.65 12.01
CA ILE A 208 10.65 -5.27 11.57
C ILE A 208 9.51 -4.68 12.38
N ASP A 209 9.80 -3.57 13.06
CA ASP A 209 8.80 -2.74 13.77
C ASP A 209 8.54 -1.45 12.97
N PRO A 210 7.36 -1.29 12.35
CA PRO A 210 6.99 -0.08 11.63
C PRO A 210 6.60 1.06 12.56
N GLY A 211 7.21 2.23 12.39
CA GLY A 211 7.01 3.39 13.25
C GLY A 211 6.74 4.69 12.49
N VAL A 212 6.92 5.81 13.20
CA VAL A 212 6.73 7.18 12.66
C VAL A 212 8.03 7.96 12.64
N ASP A 213 8.79 7.96 13.75
CA ASP A 213 10.09 8.64 13.85
C ASP A 213 11.17 7.82 13.17
N ASN A 214 11.23 6.54 13.49
CA ASN A 214 11.82 5.52 12.66
C ASN A 214 10.70 4.90 11.82
N ALA A 215 10.77 5.04 10.49
CA ALA A 215 9.76 4.44 9.60
C ALA A 215 9.74 2.92 9.74
N PHE A 216 10.93 2.34 10.01
CA PHE A 216 11.13 0.93 10.34
C PHE A 216 12.34 0.78 11.26
N ALA A 217 12.23 -0.06 12.28
CA ALA A 217 13.35 -0.61 13.02
C ALA A 217 13.53 -2.07 12.61
N CYS A 218 14.73 -2.44 12.20
CA CYS A 218 15.06 -3.78 11.70
C CYS A 218 16.14 -4.39 12.61
N VAL A 219 15.93 -5.61 13.07
CA VAL A 219 16.86 -6.36 13.93
C VAL A 219 16.96 -7.79 13.44
N SER A 220 18.19 -8.33 13.39
CA SER A 220 18.40 -9.76 13.17
C SER A 220 18.69 -10.48 14.48
N ASN A 221 18.44 -11.78 14.53
CA ASN A 221 18.88 -12.64 15.63
C ASN A 221 20.34 -13.12 15.48
N THR A 222 21.06 -12.69 14.42
CA THR A 222 22.43 -13.11 14.08
C THR A 222 23.52 -12.20 14.65
N GLY A 223 23.23 -11.34 15.63
CA GLY A 223 24.19 -10.39 16.17
C GLY A 223 24.51 -9.19 15.28
N ALA A 224 23.96 -9.11 14.08
CA ALA A 224 24.15 -7.97 13.19
C ALA A 224 23.60 -6.66 13.79
N GLU A 225 24.31 -5.55 13.53
CA GLU A 225 23.91 -4.22 13.98
C GLU A 225 22.50 -3.84 13.53
N PRO A 226 21.59 -3.45 14.43
CA PRO A 226 20.24 -3.07 14.08
C PRO A 226 20.19 -1.84 13.19
N MET A 227 19.26 -1.83 12.23
CA MET A 227 19.08 -0.73 11.29
C MET A 227 17.80 0.06 11.59
N LEU A 228 17.92 1.39 11.70
CA LEU A 228 16.80 2.31 11.84
C LEU A 228 16.61 3.08 10.53
N ILE A 229 15.48 2.89 9.87
CA ILE A 229 15.09 3.69 8.70
C ILE A 229 14.47 4.99 9.19
N ASN A 230 15.15 6.11 8.97
CA ASN A 230 14.70 7.42 9.43
C ASN A 230 13.41 7.87 8.72
N GLY A 231 12.36 8.16 9.50
CA GLY A 231 11.05 8.61 9.00
C GLY A 231 10.91 10.14 8.87
N HIS A 232 11.92 10.93 9.25
CA HIS A 232 11.81 12.39 9.27
C HIS A 232 11.55 12.99 7.89
N ALA A 233 12.13 12.42 6.83
CA ALA A 233 11.87 12.85 5.45
C ALA A 233 10.39 12.71 5.09
N LEU A 234 9.72 11.60 5.48
CA LEU A 234 8.28 11.43 5.27
C LEU A 234 7.45 12.47 6.05
N LYS A 235 7.87 12.79 7.28
CA LYS A 235 7.21 13.84 8.07
C LYS A 235 7.34 15.19 7.41
N SER A 236 8.54 15.58 6.96
CA SER A 236 8.80 16.86 6.28
C SER A 236 7.96 17.00 5.02
N VAL A 237 7.94 15.99 4.15
CA VAL A 237 7.11 15.95 2.94
C VAL A 237 5.62 16.11 3.28
N ASN A 238 5.12 15.40 4.30
CA ASN A 238 3.72 15.50 4.69
C ASN A 238 3.38 16.85 5.35
N GLN A 239 4.28 17.43 6.14
CA GLN A 239 4.09 18.74 6.76
C GLN A 239 4.05 19.85 5.69
N TYR A 240 4.99 19.86 4.76
CA TYR A 240 4.99 20.79 3.63
C TYR A 240 3.71 20.66 2.81
N TYR A 241 3.34 19.43 2.44
CA TYR A 241 2.10 19.16 1.71
C TYR A 241 0.86 19.69 2.44
N ASN A 242 0.77 19.45 3.74
CA ASN A 242 -0.39 19.89 4.52
C ASN A 242 -0.48 21.42 4.63
N LYS A 243 0.67 22.09 4.85
CA LYS A 243 0.77 23.56 4.89
C LYS A 243 0.35 24.16 3.56
N GLU A 244 0.93 23.68 2.46
CA GLU A 244 0.66 24.20 1.13
C GLU A 244 -0.79 23.91 0.70
N ARG A 245 -1.30 22.72 1.00
CA ARG A 245 -2.70 22.39 0.73
C ARG A 245 -3.69 23.27 1.52
N ALA A 246 -3.36 23.63 2.75
CA ALA A 246 -4.17 24.56 3.56
C ALA A 246 -4.18 25.94 2.93
N ARG A 247 -3.01 26.47 2.50
CA ARG A 247 -2.89 27.75 1.79
C ARG A 247 -3.72 27.75 0.50
N LEU A 248 -3.58 26.72 -0.32
CA LEU A 248 -4.35 26.59 -1.57
C LEU A 248 -5.86 26.49 -1.33
N LYS A 249 -6.29 25.85 -0.25
CA LYS A 249 -7.71 25.79 0.13
C LYS A 249 -8.25 27.15 0.58
N HIS A 250 -7.45 27.92 1.28
CA HIS A 250 -7.82 29.27 1.69
C HIS A 250 -8.04 30.16 0.46
N LEU A 251 -7.08 30.17 -0.47
CA LEU A 251 -7.21 30.89 -1.75
C LEU A 251 -8.43 30.41 -2.57
N GLN A 252 -8.66 29.10 -2.58
CA GLN A 252 -9.81 28.53 -3.27
C GLN A 252 -11.14 29.03 -2.69
N ALA A 253 -11.22 29.14 -1.36
CA ALA A 253 -12.43 29.65 -0.70
C ALA A 253 -12.71 31.14 -1.01
N GLN A 254 -11.65 31.89 -1.30
CA GLN A 254 -11.76 33.33 -1.66
C GLN A 254 -12.16 33.55 -3.13
N TYR A 255 -11.57 32.78 -4.05
CA TYR A 255 -11.60 33.09 -5.48
C TYR A 255 -12.33 32.09 -6.37
N HIS A 256 -12.87 30.98 -5.83
CA HIS A 256 -13.52 29.96 -6.64
C HIS A 256 -14.98 29.76 -6.30
N GLN A 257 -15.76 29.42 -7.31
CA GLN A 257 -17.17 29.10 -7.14
C GLN A 257 -17.40 27.86 -6.26
N LEU A 258 -18.37 27.95 -5.38
CA LEU A 258 -18.83 26.87 -4.55
C LEU A 258 -19.49 25.77 -5.41
N GLU A 259 -18.99 24.52 -5.32
CA GLU A 259 -19.60 23.37 -6.02
C GLU A 259 -20.84 22.85 -5.31
N SER A 260 -20.78 22.74 -4.00
CA SER A 260 -21.87 22.23 -3.17
C SER A 260 -21.63 22.49 -1.68
N THR A 261 -22.70 22.43 -0.90
CA THR A 261 -22.65 22.42 0.56
C THR A 261 -23.09 21.05 1.05
N ILE A 262 -22.30 20.42 1.92
CA ILE A 262 -22.61 19.12 2.52
C ILE A 262 -22.91 19.31 3.99
N GLN A 263 -24.07 18.84 4.45
CA GLN A 263 -24.40 18.78 5.86
C GLN A 263 -23.60 17.65 6.54
N THR A 264 -22.95 17.95 7.64
CA THR A 264 -22.19 17.02 8.48
C THR A 264 -22.71 17.08 9.91
N LYS A 265 -22.35 16.12 10.75
CA LYS A 265 -22.70 16.14 12.19
C LYS A 265 -22.18 17.38 12.92
N GLN A 266 -21.18 18.07 12.35
CA GLN A 266 -20.52 19.25 12.92
C GLN A 266 -20.95 20.57 12.23
N GLY A 267 -22.01 20.55 11.42
CA GLY A 267 -22.50 21.69 10.66
C GLY A 267 -22.31 21.57 9.15
N SER A 268 -22.55 22.64 8.42
CA SER A 268 -22.44 22.67 6.96
C SER A 268 -20.99 22.83 6.51
N LYS A 269 -20.58 22.06 5.49
CA LYS A 269 -19.25 22.14 4.89
C LYS A 269 -19.34 22.53 3.41
N LYS A 270 -18.74 23.65 3.07
CA LYS A 270 -18.56 24.08 1.69
C LYS A 270 -17.57 23.17 0.94
N VAL A 271 -17.91 22.74 -0.25
CA VAL A 271 -17.10 21.89 -1.11
C VAL A 271 -16.79 22.62 -2.41
N TYR A 272 -15.52 22.67 -2.76
CA TYR A 272 -14.99 23.28 -3.97
C TYR A 272 -14.31 22.21 -4.84
N ALA A 273 -14.31 22.43 -6.17
CA ALA A 273 -13.56 21.57 -7.08
C ALA A 273 -12.06 21.62 -6.83
N GLU A 274 -11.38 20.50 -6.89
CA GLU A 274 -9.95 20.43 -6.65
C GLU A 274 -9.18 21.14 -7.79
N THR A 275 -8.41 22.18 -7.46
CA THR A 275 -7.66 22.98 -8.43
C THR A 275 -6.46 22.23 -9.01
N LYS A 276 -5.95 22.66 -10.19
CA LYS A 276 -4.71 22.10 -10.77
C LYS A 276 -3.52 22.20 -9.81
N ALA A 277 -3.40 23.30 -9.05
CA ALA A 277 -2.34 23.49 -8.06
C ALA A 277 -2.43 22.46 -6.93
N MET A 278 -3.63 22.18 -6.41
CA MET A 278 -3.85 21.16 -5.39
C MET A 278 -3.54 19.74 -5.91
N LYS A 279 -3.85 19.45 -7.16
CA LYS A 279 -3.49 18.19 -7.80
C LYS A 279 -1.97 18.06 -7.95
N ARG A 280 -1.27 19.13 -8.38
CA ARG A 280 0.20 19.14 -8.52
C ARG A 280 0.91 18.86 -7.22
N ILE A 281 0.54 19.52 -6.12
CA ILE A 281 1.16 19.27 -4.81
C ILE A 281 0.87 17.88 -4.29
N THR A 282 -0.31 17.33 -4.60
CA THR A 282 -0.68 15.94 -4.27
C THR A 282 0.17 14.94 -5.05
N ASP A 283 0.36 15.15 -6.36
CA ASP A 283 1.21 14.30 -7.21
C ASP A 283 2.68 14.38 -6.77
N TRP A 284 3.19 15.59 -6.44
CA TRP A 284 4.54 15.78 -5.89
C TRP A 284 4.74 14.98 -4.59
N ARG A 285 3.85 15.15 -3.63
CA ARG A 285 3.89 14.41 -2.36
C ARG A 285 3.89 12.91 -2.57
N ASN A 286 2.99 12.41 -3.42
CA ASN A 286 2.86 10.98 -3.68
C ASN A 286 4.11 10.39 -4.32
N ARG A 287 4.78 11.12 -5.24
CA ARG A 287 6.05 10.71 -5.82
C ARG A 287 7.16 10.62 -4.78
N LYS A 288 7.31 11.64 -3.91
CA LYS A 288 8.32 11.64 -2.82
C LYS A 288 8.13 10.47 -1.85
N ILE A 289 6.89 10.22 -1.42
CA ILE A 289 6.57 9.08 -0.55
C ILE A 289 6.84 7.73 -1.25
N TYR A 290 6.52 7.63 -2.53
CA TYR A 290 6.74 6.41 -3.30
C TYR A 290 8.23 6.13 -3.50
N GLU A 291 9.03 7.17 -3.78
CA GLU A 291 10.48 7.09 -3.86
C GLU A 291 11.09 6.61 -2.54
N PHE A 292 10.68 7.22 -1.41
CA PHE A 292 11.08 6.75 -0.09
C PHE A 292 10.75 5.27 0.12
N ALA A 293 9.51 4.87 -0.18
CA ALA A 293 9.06 3.49 0.01
C ALA A 293 9.89 2.48 -0.80
N HIS A 294 10.27 2.83 -2.03
CA HIS A 294 11.12 1.99 -2.86
C HIS A 294 12.54 1.86 -2.32
N LYS A 295 13.16 2.99 -1.90
CA LYS A 295 14.50 3.01 -1.33
C LYS A 295 14.55 2.25 0.01
N ALA A 296 13.61 2.54 0.91
CA ALA A 296 13.53 1.89 2.21
C ALA A 296 13.29 0.37 2.09
N SER A 297 12.33 -0.04 1.27
CA SER A 297 12.04 -1.47 1.10
C SER A 297 13.19 -2.24 0.42
N LYS A 298 13.95 -1.60 -0.47
CA LYS A 298 15.16 -2.20 -1.04
C LYS A 298 16.23 -2.39 0.05
N ARG A 299 16.51 -1.34 0.82
CA ARG A 299 17.52 -1.37 1.88
C ARG A 299 17.21 -2.42 2.96
N ILE A 300 15.93 -2.59 3.31
CA ILE A 300 15.50 -3.61 4.27
C ILE A 300 15.76 -5.03 3.75
N VAL A 301 15.51 -5.29 2.48
CA VAL A 301 15.79 -6.61 1.89
C VAL A 301 17.30 -6.85 1.78
N GLU A 302 18.09 -5.83 1.42
CA GLU A 302 19.55 -5.90 1.43
C GLU A 302 20.09 -6.20 2.83
N TYR A 303 19.52 -5.60 3.88
CA TYR A 303 19.87 -5.90 5.28
C TYR A 303 19.53 -7.35 5.64
N ALA A 304 18.37 -7.86 5.23
CA ALA A 304 18.03 -9.26 5.47
C ALA A 304 19.00 -10.23 4.77
N LEU A 305 19.40 -9.91 3.54
CA LEU A 305 20.40 -10.69 2.80
C LEU A 305 21.78 -10.64 3.47
N SER A 306 22.22 -9.47 3.96
CA SER A 306 23.50 -9.35 4.69
C SER A 306 23.52 -10.11 6.03
N CYS A 307 22.36 -10.31 6.64
CA CYS A 307 22.17 -11.18 7.80
C CYS A 307 22.00 -12.67 7.43
N GLU A 308 22.04 -13.00 6.15
CA GLU A 308 21.72 -14.34 5.62
C GLU A 308 20.35 -14.87 6.11
N ALA A 309 19.44 -13.96 6.44
CA ALA A 309 18.13 -14.30 6.93
C ALA A 309 17.21 -14.68 5.77
N ASN A 310 16.60 -15.86 5.85
CA ASN A 310 15.62 -16.32 4.86
C ASN A 310 14.17 -16.12 5.29
N THR A 311 13.95 -15.48 6.44
CA THR A 311 12.62 -15.09 6.92
C THR A 311 12.63 -13.68 7.52
N ILE A 312 11.68 -12.86 7.08
CA ILE A 312 11.40 -11.54 7.63
C ILE A 312 10.08 -11.58 8.38
N VAL A 313 10.05 -11.12 9.63
CA VAL A 313 8.84 -10.98 10.44
C VAL A 313 8.48 -9.51 10.58
N ILE A 314 7.31 -9.12 10.10
CA ILE A 314 6.87 -7.72 10.14
C ILE A 314 5.70 -7.56 11.11
N GLY A 315 5.83 -6.62 12.03
CA GLY A 315 4.73 -6.17 12.87
C GLY A 315 3.65 -5.46 12.04
N LYS A 316 2.38 -5.85 12.23
CA LYS A 316 1.26 -5.24 11.52
C LYS A 316 -0.01 -5.34 12.34
N ASN A 317 -0.52 -4.23 12.80
CA ASN A 317 -1.83 -4.22 13.45
C ASN A 317 -2.96 -4.01 12.44
N GLN A 318 -3.98 -4.83 12.54
CA GLN A 318 -5.22 -4.60 11.78
C GLN A 318 -5.89 -3.32 12.31
N SER A 319 -6.33 -2.45 11.40
CA SER A 319 -7.07 -1.23 11.75
C SER A 319 -6.27 -0.11 12.44
N TRP A 320 -4.97 -0.10 12.40
CA TRP A 320 -4.08 0.94 12.97
C TRP A 320 -4.59 2.37 12.85
N LYS A 321 -5.20 2.69 11.71
CA LYS A 321 -5.59 4.06 11.38
C LYS A 321 -7.05 4.38 11.66
N ARG A 322 -7.86 3.38 12.04
CA ARG A 322 -9.31 3.59 12.21
C ARG A 322 -9.67 4.28 13.52
N SER A 323 -8.88 4.04 14.58
CA SER A 323 -9.12 4.55 15.93
C SER A 323 -7.89 5.18 16.56
N ALA A 324 -6.96 5.71 15.75
CA ALA A 324 -5.78 6.38 16.26
C ALA A 324 -6.19 7.65 17.01
N ASN A 325 -6.04 7.63 18.34
CA ASN A 325 -6.28 8.76 19.22
C ASN A 325 -4.99 9.17 19.96
N MET A 326 -4.03 9.70 19.17
CA MET A 326 -2.72 10.13 19.66
C MET A 326 -2.58 11.65 19.71
N GLY A 327 -3.70 12.37 19.68
CA GLY A 327 -3.74 13.81 19.52
C GLY A 327 -3.58 14.26 18.05
N ARG A 328 -4.03 15.50 17.76
CA ARG A 328 -4.16 16.04 16.39
C ARG A 328 -2.87 15.96 15.55
N LYS A 329 -1.74 16.39 16.13
CA LYS A 329 -0.43 16.43 15.43
C LYS A 329 0.11 15.03 15.14
N ASN A 330 0.05 14.12 16.11
CA ASN A 330 0.53 12.76 15.96
C ASN A 330 -0.34 11.96 15.00
N ASN A 331 -1.66 12.10 15.08
CA ASN A 331 -2.59 11.48 14.13
C ASN A 331 -2.30 11.92 12.69
N GLN A 332 -2.05 13.23 12.45
CA GLN A 332 -1.75 13.75 11.14
C GLN A 332 -0.46 13.13 10.56
N ASN A 333 0.58 13.03 11.37
CA ASN A 333 1.85 12.41 10.98
C ASN A 333 1.67 10.93 10.67
N PHE A 334 1.01 10.19 11.56
CA PHE A 334 0.80 8.75 11.44
C PHE A 334 -0.08 8.36 10.24
N ILE A 335 -1.20 9.07 10.05
CA ILE A 335 -2.14 8.80 8.94
C ILE A 335 -1.47 9.10 7.59
N GLY A 336 -0.59 10.10 7.55
CA GLY A 336 0.13 10.52 6.34
C GLY A 336 1.11 9.49 5.78
N ILE A 337 1.58 8.52 6.56
CA ILE A 337 2.55 7.50 6.15
C ILE A 337 1.80 6.26 5.61
N PRO A 338 2.02 5.80 4.37
CA PRO A 338 1.32 4.64 3.81
C PRO A 338 1.99 3.32 4.21
N HIS A 339 2.01 2.99 5.53
CA HIS A 339 2.67 1.79 6.07
C HIS A 339 2.31 0.51 5.30
N LYS A 340 1.02 0.31 4.97
CA LYS A 340 0.59 -0.88 4.23
C LYS A 340 1.32 -1.01 2.89
N THR A 341 1.37 0.07 2.10
CA THR A 341 2.06 0.07 0.80
C THR A 341 3.55 -0.23 0.96
N MET A 342 4.18 0.35 1.99
CA MET A 342 5.60 0.13 2.27
C MET A 342 5.87 -1.32 2.68
N ILE A 343 5.03 -1.90 3.56
CA ILE A 343 5.10 -3.31 3.96
C ILE A 343 4.89 -4.24 2.75
N ASP A 344 3.90 -3.95 1.90
CA ASP A 344 3.64 -4.72 0.69
C ASP A 344 4.87 -4.66 -0.27
N MET A 345 5.59 -3.51 -0.32
CA MET A 345 6.83 -3.37 -1.09
C MET A 345 8.00 -4.19 -0.52
N ILE A 346 8.15 -4.24 0.79
CA ILE A 346 9.13 -5.12 1.44
C ILE A 346 8.82 -6.57 1.09
N ALA A 347 7.55 -6.97 1.24
CA ALA A 347 7.13 -8.34 1.02
C ALA A 347 7.41 -8.83 -0.41
N TYR A 348 7.03 -8.06 -1.44
CA TYR A 348 7.28 -8.54 -2.81
C TYR A 348 8.77 -8.58 -3.16
N LYS A 349 9.58 -7.62 -2.67
CA LYS A 349 11.03 -7.61 -2.92
C LYS A 349 11.74 -8.76 -2.20
N ALA A 350 11.35 -9.03 -0.95
CA ALA A 350 11.86 -10.17 -0.19
C ALA A 350 11.53 -11.50 -0.90
N ASN A 351 10.30 -11.64 -1.38
CA ASN A 351 9.89 -12.83 -2.13
C ASN A 351 10.65 -13.00 -3.46
N MET A 352 11.07 -11.92 -4.12
CA MET A 352 11.94 -12.00 -5.30
C MET A 352 13.31 -12.59 -4.97
N GLU A 353 13.79 -12.41 -3.74
CA GLU A 353 15.04 -12.98 -3.24
C GLU A 353 14.87 -14.36 -2.57
N GLY A 354 13.65 -14.95 -2.63
CA GLY A 354 13.35 -16.23 -2.00
C GLY A 354 13.12 -16.13 -0.49
N ILE A 355 13.10 -14.92 0.08
CA ILE A 355 12.90 -14.69 1.51
C ILE A 355 11.41 -14.78 1.85
N THR A 356 11.08 -15.57 2.85
CA THR A 356 9.72 -15.69 3.39
C THR A 356 9.35 -14.47 4.22
N VAL A 357 8.13 -13.95 4.06
CA VAL A 357 7.63 -12.82 4.87
C VAL A 357 6.43 -13.26 5.70
N ILE A 358 6.52 -13.07 7.01
CA ILE A 358 5.47 -13.40 7.98
C ILE A 358 4.98 -12.10 8.62
N TRP A 359 3.66 -11.97 8.78
CA TRP A 359 3.04 -10.84 9.48
C TRP A 359 2.53 -11.27 10.84
N THR A 360 2.81 -10.47 11.86
CA THR A 360 2.29 -10.68 13.22
C THR A 360 1.72 -9.38 13.80
N SER A 361 0.90 -9.50 14.83
CA SER A 361 0.39 -8.33 15.54
C SER A 361 1.49 -7.73 16.43
N GLU A 362 1.64 -6.41 16.41
CA GLU A 362 2.57 -5.65 17.29
C GLU A 362 2.05 -5.50 18.71
N SER A 363 0.83 -5.92 19.02
CA SER A 363 0.24 -5.71 20.32
C SER A 363 1.13 -6.29 21.41
N TYR A 364 1.46 -5.44 22.42
CA TYR A 364 2.25 -5.78 23.60
C TYR A 364 3.75 -6.04 23.39
N THR A 365 4.32 -5.81 22.19
CA THR A 365 5.75 -6.04 21.92
C THR A 365 6.69 -5.02 22.59
N SER A 366 6.19 -3.86 22.97
CA SER A 366 6.98 -2.79 23.59
C SER A 366 7.01 -2.82 25.13
N GLN A 367 6.39 -3.83 25.77
CA GLN A 367 6.19 -3.84 27.23
C GLN A 367 7.24 -4.63 28.02
N THR A 368 7.92 -5.58 27.38
CA THR A 368 8.93 -6.46 28.00
C THR A 368 10.26 -6.34 27.30
N SER A 369 11.34 -6.65 28.04
CA SER A 369 12.68 -6.67 27.50
C SER A 369 12.97 -7.96 26.75
N ALA A 370 13.37 -7.85 25.49
CA ALA A 370 13.82 -8.99 24.71
C ALA A 370 15.20 -9.46 25.17
N LEU A 371 16.10 -8.51 25.53
CA LEU A 371 17.46 -8.79 25.98
C LEU A 371 17.52 -9.55 27.32
N ASP A 372 16.56 -9.31 28.22
CA ASP A 372 16.51 -9.98 29.51
C ASP A 372 15.79 -11.34 29.46
N GLY A 373 15.43 -11.82 28.26
CA GLY A 373 14.70 -13.08 28.11
C GLY A 373 13.33 -13.09 28.76
N GLU A 374 12.77 -11.91 29.09
CA GLU A 374 11.52 -11.83 29.82
C GLU A 374 10.37 -12.53 29.12
N LYS A 375 9.51 -13.16 29.93
CA LYS A 375 8.30 -13.80 29.42
C LYS A 375 7.39 -12.76 28.76
N PRO A 376 7.05 -12.94 27.48
CA PRO A 376 6.25 -11.96 26.75
C PRO A 376 4.85 -11.78 27.34
N CYS A 377 4.34 -10.54 27.39
CA CYS A 377 3.01 -10.24 27.93
C CYS A 377 1.85 -10.88 27.18
N TRP A 378 2.05 -11.28 25.91
CA TRP A 378 0.99 -11.87 25.09
C TRP A 378 0.75 -13.37 25.36
N GLU A 379 1.68 -14.09 26.01
CA GLU A 379 1.55 -15.54 26.24
C GLU A 379 0.51 -15.90 27.29
N ASN A 380 0.29 -15.05 28.26
CA ASN A 380 -0.59 -15.33 29.40
C ASN A 380 -1.99 -14.72 29.33
N GLY A 381 -2.37 -14.12 28.21
CA GLY A 381 -3.61 -13.32 28.16
C GLY A 381 -3.60 -12.16 29.18
N ASN A 382 -2.50 -11.98 29.86
CA ASN A 382 -2.35 -11.08 31.00
C ASN A 382 -2.12 -9.65 30.51
N LYS A 383 -3.21 -8.93 30.30
CA LYS A 383 -3.23 -7.46 30.37
C LYS A 383 -2.76 -6.96 31.75
N SER A 384 -2.35 -7.84 32.64
CA SER A 384 -2.32 -7.61 34.09
C SER A 384 -0.97 -7.27 34.69
N ARG A 385 0.13 -7.15 33.92
CA ARG A 385 1.31 -6.49 34.50
C ARG A 385 1.04 -5.02 34.85
N LEU A 386 0.15 -4.35 34.12
CA LEU A 386 -0.37 -3.04 34.50
C LEU A 386 -1.19 -3.07 35.77
N LYS A 387 -1.84 -4.20 36.14
CA LYS A 387 -2.63 -4.36 37.34
C LYS A 387 -1.82 -4.78 38.59
N GLN A 388 -0.61 -5.32 38.42
CA GLN A 388 0.24 -5.82 39.51
C GLN A 388 1.19 -4.76 40.09
N GLY A 389 0.97 -3.47 39.87
CA GLY A 389 1.75 -2.37 40.49
C GLY A 389 3.21 -2.23 40.00
N LYS A 390 3.71 -3.13 39.17
CA LYS A 390 5.00 -2.99 38.48
C LYS A 390 4.77 -2.44 37.09
N SER A 391 4.63 -1.12 37.03
CA SER A 391 4.40 -0.41 35.78
C SER A 391 5.52 -0.70 34.77
N PRO A 392 5.22 -1.18 33.51
CA PRO A 392 6.19 -1.20 32.44
C PRO A 392 6.75 0.17 32.10
N ALA A 393 6.07 1.25 32.51
CA ALA A 393 6.52 2.63 32.40
C ALA A 393 7.86 2.88 33.13
N ALA A 394 8.18 2.13 34.17
CA ALA A 394 9.48 2.26 34.87
C ALA A 394 10.68 1.91 33.98
N ARG A 395 10.48 1.15 32.91
CA ARG A 395 11.53 0.74 31.95
C ARG A 395 11.60 1.64 30.74
N ARG A 396 10.48 2.23 30.33
CA ARG A 396 10.47 3.19 29.23
C ARG A 396 10.80 4.57 29.80
N ILE A 397 12.07 4.97 29.71
CA ILE A 397 12.57 6.24 30.27
C ILE A 397 11.96 7.42 29.51
N ARG A 398 11.88 7.31 28.19
CA ARG A 398 11.26 8.30 27.29
C ARG A 398 10.84 7.63 25.99
N ARG A 399 10.10 8.36 25.16
CA ARG A 399 9.77 7.89 23.81
C ARG A 399 11.05 7.52 23.06
N GLY A 400 11.14 6.28 22.57
CA GLY A 400 12.30 5.77 21.84
C GLY A 400 13.42 5.22 22.71
N LEU A 401 13.36 5.28 24.06
CA LEU A 401 14.40 4.75 24.95
C LEU A 401 13.80 3.78 25.99
N PHE A 402 14.36 2.58 26.03
CA PHE A 402 13.98 1.48 26.90
C PHE A 402 15.17 1.07 27.78
N ARG A 403 14.95 0.77 29.06
CA ARG A 403 15.96 0.25 29.96
C ARG A 403 15.72 -1.23 30.22
N SER A 404 16.75 -2.06 30.00
CA SER A 404 16.73 -3.49 30.37
C SER A 404 16.83 -3.67 31.89
N ASN A 405 16.61 -4.89 32.40
CA ASN A 405 16.80 -5.22 33.82
C ASN A 405 18.27 -5.06 34.25
N LYS A 406 19.21 -5.28 33.32
CA LYS A 406 20.64 -5.09 33.53
C LYS A 406 21.09 -3.64 33.43
N GLY A 407 20.14 -2.68 33.32
CA GLY A 407 20.43 -1.25 33.21
C GLY A 407 20.82 -0.76 31.80
N LEU A 408 20.91 -1.64 30.80
CA LEU A 408 21.27 -1.28 29.42
C LEU A 408 20.18 -0.41 28.78
N LEU A 409 20.61 0.65 28.11
CA LEU A 409 19.72 1.58 27.41
C LEU A 409 19.59 1.20 25.93
N VAL A 410 18.43 0.74 25.52
CA VAL A 410 18.15 0.24 24.19
C VAL A 410 17.11 1.14 23.48
N ASN A 411 17.23 1.30 22.18
CA ASN A 411 16.16 1.93 21.41
C ASN A 411 14.87 1.10 21.53
N ALA A 412 13.75 1.75 21.89
CA ALA A 412 12.49 1.05 22.16
C ALA A 412 11.90 0.37 20.91
N ASP A 413 12.15 0.92 19.71
CA ASP A 413 11.66 0.33 18.45
C ASP A 413 12.52 -0.90 18.09
N VAL A 414 13.82 -0.89 18.46
CA VAL A 414 14.74 -2.05 18.34
C VAL A 414 14.26 -3.19 19.25
N ASN A 415 13.96 -2.90 20.53
CA ASN A 415 13.37 -3.90 21.44
C ASN A 415 12.04 -4.44 20.90
N GLY A 416 11.18 -3.57 20.33
CA GLY A 416 9.94 -3.97 19.68
C GLY A 416 10.16 -4.95 18.53
N ALA A 417 11.15 -4.69 17.66
CA ALA A 417 11.49 -5.55 16.54
C ALA A 417 12.02 -6.94 17.00
N MET A 418 12.82 -7.00 18.06
CA MET A 418 13.24 -8.27 18.68
C MET A 418 12.04 -9.07 19.19
N GLN A 419 11.09 -8.41 19.87
CA GLN A 419 9.89 -9.05 20.38
C GLN A 419 8.95 -9.52 19.25
N ILE A 420 8.96 -8.86 18.10
CA ILE A 420 8.23 -9.31 16.90
C ILE A 420 8.77 -10.66 16.41
N ILE A 421 10.08 -10.88 16.41
CA ILE A 421 10.68 -12.20 16.11
C ILE A 421 10.20 -13.24 17.13
N ARG A 422 10.37 -12.96 18.43
CA ARG A 422 9.97 -13.88 19.51
C ARG A 422 8.49 -14.24 19.48
N LYS A 423 7.64 -13.37 18.98
CA LYS A 423 6.21 -13.62 18.88
C LYS A 423 5.84 -14.68 17.84
N VAL A 424 6.66 -14.85 16.82
CA VAL A 424 6.49 -15.87 15.76
C VAL A 424 7.32 -17.10 16.08
N PHE A 425 8.53 -16.89 16.60
CA PHE A 425 9.51 -17.93 16.95
C PHE A 425 9.86 -17.81 18.45
N PRO A 426 9.04 -18.39 19.36
CA PRO A 426 9.24 -18.25 20.81
C PRO A 426 10.57 -18.83 21.32
N SER A 427 11.10 -19.86 20.64
CA SER A 427 12.38 -20.51 20.97
C SER A 427 13.58 -19.89 20.29
N VAL A 428 13.44 -18.73 19.63
CA VAL A 428 14.57 -18.08 18.96
C VAL A 428 15.64 -17.70 19.97
N SER A 429 16.89 -18.08 19.69
CA SER A 429 18.08 -17.54 20.35
C SER A 429 18.54 -16.28 19.61
N PHE A 430 19.08 -15.36 20.35
CA PHE A 430 19.82 -14.22 19.81
C PHE A 430 21.30 -14.47 20.12
N ASP A 431 22.16 -14.20 19.14
CA ASP A 431 23.62 -14.38 19.31
C ASP A 431 24.13 -13.52 20.48
N GLU A 432 25.22 -13.98 21.13
CA GLU A 432 25.76 -13.32 22.33
C GLU A 432 26.10 -11.86 22.10
N GLY A 433 26.60 -11.48 20.92
CA GLY A 433 26.91 -10.11 20.52
C GLY A 433 25.71 -9.17 20.36
N ILE A 434 24.46 -9.69 20.37
CA ILE A 434 23.26 -8.89 20.13
C ILE A 434 23.09 -7.79 21.20
N ALA A 435 23.48 -8.06 22.44
CA ALA A 435 23.34 -7.10 23.55
C ALA A 435 24.14 -5.82 23.31
N ASP A 436 25.31 -5.92 22.73
CA ASP A 436 26.15 -4.78 22.34
C ASP A 436 25.63 -4.12 21.05
N ALA A 437 25.35 -4.92 20.03
CA ALA A 437 24.84 -4.44 18.75
C ALA A 437 23.57 -3.59 18.87
N VAL A 438 22.63 -3.95 19.75
CA VAL A 438 21.36 -3.20 19.93
C VAL A 438 21.52 -1.86 20.66
N LEU A 439 22.67 -1.61 21.31
CA LEU A 439 22.96 -0.34 21.95
C LEU A 439 23.28 0.74 20.91
N HIS A 440 23.84 0.36 19.78
CA HIS A 440 24.37 1.26 18.75
C HIS A 440 23.72 1.04 17.38
N PRO A 441 22.36 1.15 17.25
CA PRO A 441 21.72 0.94 15.97
C PRO A 441 22.13 2.02 14.96
N PHE A 442 22.52 1.62 13.75
CA PHE A 442 22.82 2.61 12.72
C PHE A 442 21.56 3.20 12.10
N LYS A 443 21.59 4.50 11.81
CA LYS A 443 20.49 5.20 11.17
C LYS A 443 20.77 5.37 9.68
N TRP A 444 19.82 4.90 8.88
CA TRP A 444 19.84 5.11 7.45
C TRP A 444 18.73 6.06 7.02
N SER A 445 19.07 7.07 6.22
CA SER A 445 18.13 8.09 5.72
C SER A 445 18.09 8.06 4.20
N PRO A 446 16.96 7.65 3.60
CA PRO A 446 16.83 7.76 2.14
C PRO A 446 16.77 9.22 1.71
N LEU A 447 17.63 9.59 0.77
CA LEU A 447 17.56 10.89 0.08
C LEU A 447 16.34 10.87 -0.87
N ILE A 448 15.39 11.82 -0.69
CA ILE A 448 14.16 11.95 -1.48
C ILE A 448 13.90 13.38 -1.90
#